data_471ead9a68d9b18434b86f4e118a4cca
#
_entry.id   471ead9a68d9b18434b86f4e118a4cca
#
_cell.length_a   1.000
_cell.length_b   1.000
_cell.length_c   1.000
_cell.angle_alpha   90.00
_cell.angle_beta   90.00
_cell.angle_gamma   90.00
#
_symmetry.space_group_name_H-M   'P 1'
#
loop_
_entity.id
_entity.type
_entity.pdbx_description
1 polymer ?
#
loop_
_entity_poly.entity_id
_entity_poly.type
_entity_poly.pdbx_seq_one_letter_code
_entity_poly.pdbx_strand_id
1 'polypeptide(L)'
;MRPTELPQPLFTLMVATCNVLNLANPGRLFYENQDPYSQTEFERKITWPGERFRALNADVLAVQEVWDDAAFKGALGRSGMRYDFVAVPGAENNDTQQGAQGTPRVGLATRLKVEAVQSFADFPPGFQVDVPGIGQHTRFERPPLVATLRMKHGQTLNVLTAHLKSKRPKFLQDALGQPTEDRDDRKVVALASLRSLIMRGAEAMALRCLVIDLLHRTSVPLVVLGDFNDTLDSVTTQLICATTDIAYDRTARDVALFNAYD
;
A
#
# COMPACT_ATOMS: atom_id res chain seq x y z
N MET A 1 -22.71 -18.28 -35.56
CA MET A 1 -22.41 -18.76 -34.20
C MET A 1 -23.02 -17.80 -33.21
N ARG A 2 -23.86 -18.26 -32.29
CA ARG A 2 -24.38 -17.41 -31.21
C ARG A 2 -23.23 -17.15 -30.26
N PRO A 3 -23.03 -15.95 -29.71
CA PRO A 3 -22.06 -15.73 -28.67
C PRO A 3 -22.43 -16.66 -27.50
N THR A 4 -21.52 -17.51 -27.13
CA THR A 4 -21.62 -18.31 -25.90
C THR A 4 -21.70 -17.31 -24.75
N GLU A 5 -22.84 -17.21 -24.09
CA GLU A 5 -22.98 -16.45 -22.85
C GLU A 5 -21.92 -16.98 -21.89
N LEU A 6 -21.05 -16.09 -21.44
CA LEU A 6 -20.10 -16.44 -20.38
C LEU A 6 -20.91 -16.90 -19.16
N PRO A 7 -20.51 -17.99 -18.51
CA PRO A 7 -21.20 -18.45 -17.31
C PRO A 7 -21.24 -17.30 -16.30
N GLN A 8 -22.43 -17.01 -15.78
CA GLN A 8 -22.60 -15.99 -14.73
C GLN A 8 -21.63 -16.27 -13.59
N PRO A 9 -20.91 -15.25 -13.07
CA PRO A 9 -20.01 -15.46 -11.96
C PRO A 9 -20.77 -16.03 -10.78
N LEU A 10 -20.25 -17.10 -10.20
CA LEU A 10 -20.85 -17.79 -9.04
C LEU A 10 -21.00 -16.87 -7.81
N PHE A 11 -20.24 -15.79 -7.76
CA PHE A 11 -20.30 -14.76 -6.73
C PHE A 11 -19.59 -13.49 -7.22
N THR A 12 -19.95 -12.36 -6.61
CA THR A 12 -19.27 -11.07 -6.80
C THR A 12 -18.47 -10.74 -5.54
N LEU A 13 -17.22 -10.40 -5.70
CA LEU A 13 -16.34 -9.90 -4.63
C LEU A 13 -16.05 -8.41 -4.89
N MET A 14 -16.43 -7.57 -3.93
CA MET A 14 -16.11 -6.16 -3.94
C MET A 14 -14.78 -5.92 -3.23
N VAL A 15 -13.76 -5.49 -3.97
CA VAL A 15 -12.47 -5.05 -3.41
C VAL A 15 -12.29 -3.56 -3.63
N ALA A 16 -11.77 -2.85 -2.63
CA ALA A 16 -11.54 -1.42 -2.73
C ALA A 16 -10.21 -1.02 -2.09
N THR A 17 -9.63 0.06 -2.61
CA THR A 17 -8.46 0.70 -2.01
C THR A 17 -8.71 2.19 -1.82
N CYS A 18 -8.18 2.76 -0.73
CA CYS A 18 -8.35 4.17 -0.42
C CYS A 18 -7.13 4.69 0.36
N ASN A 19 -6.41 5.66 -0.21
CA ASN A 19 -5.47 6.45 0.58
C ASN A 19 -6.28 7.44 1.44
N VAL A 20 -6.16 7.31 2.77
CA VAL A 20 -6.94 8.09 3.74
C VAL A 20 -6.23 9.37 4.20
N LEU A 21 -5.10 9.69 3.61
CA LEU A 21 -4.34 10.93 3.82
C LEU A 21 -4.08 11.23 5.30
N ASN A 22 -3.07 10.60 5.89
CA ASN A 22 -2.65 10.83 7.29
C ASN A 22 -3.76 10.61 8.32
N LEU A 23 -4.32 9.41 8.35
CA LEU A 23 -5.31 9.04 9.36
C LEU A 23 -4.62 8.73 10.70
N ALA A 24 -4.64 9.69 11.61
CA ALA A 24 -3.98 9.66 12.91
C ALA A 24 -4.94 10.03 14.04
N ASN A 25 -4.66 9.57 15.25
CA ASN A 25 -5.40 9.95 16.45
C ASN A 25 -5.18 11.43 16.82
N PRO A 26 -6.09 12.04 17.61
CA PRO A 26 -5.88 13.37 18.15
C PRO A 26 -4.57 13.45 18.94
N GLY A 27 -3.87 14.58 18.83
CA GLY A 27 -2.62 14.81 19.55
C GLY A 27 -1.39 14.07 19.01
N ARG A 28 -1.51 13.21 18.00
CA ARG A 28 -0.38 12.53 17.39
C ARG A 28 0.38 13.45 16.45
N LEU A 29 1.68 13.65 16.71
CA LEU A 29 2.60 14.26 15.76
C LEU A 29 2.93 13.24 14.67
N PHE A 30 2.60 13.54 13.41
CA PHE A 30 2.90 12.66 12.27
C PHE A 30 3.90 13.29 11.29
N TYR A 31 3.99 14.63 11.23
CA TYR A 31 5.06 15.36 10.56
C TYR A 31 5.49 16.57 11.39
N GLU A 32 6.79 16.91 11.34
CA GLU A 32 7.37 18.03 12.10
C GLU A 32 6.76 19.41 11.75
N ASN A 33 6.23 19.55 10.53
CA ASN A 33 5.68 20.79 9.99
C ASN A 33 4.15 20.82 10.00
N GLN A 34 3.50 19.92 10.73
CA GLN A 34 2.05 19.87 10.85
C GLN A 34 1.64 19.72 12.31
N ASP A 35 0.70 20.51 12.73
CA ASP A 35 0.10 20.38 14.05
C ASP A 35 -0.69 19.07 14.15
N PRO A 36 -0.69 18.43 15.32
CA PRO A 36 -1.55 17.28 15.59
C PRO A 36 -3.02 17.66 15.44
N TYR A 37 -3.83 16.69 15.02
CA TYR A 37 -5.27 16.90 15.00
C TYR A 37 -5.81 17.19 16.40
N SER A 38 -6.61 18.24 16.54
CA SER A 38 -7.52 18.43 17.65
C SER A 38 -8.64 17.36 17.60
N GLN A 39 -9.38 17.18 18.69
CA GLN A 39 -10.52 16.25 18.71
C GLN A 39 -11.55 16.61 17.63
N THR A 40 -11.84 17.90 17.43
CA THR A 40 -12.81 18.35 16.41
C THR A 40 -12.34 18.05 14.98
N GLU A 41 -11.05 18.25 14.70
CA GLU A 41 -10.47 17.92 13.39
C GLU A 41 -10.45 16.43 13.15
N PHE A 42 -10.14 15.63 14.17
CA PHE A 42 -10.19 14.18 14.10
C PHE A 42 -11.60 13.68 13.79
N GLU A 43 -12.64 14.20 14.43
CA GLU A 43 -14.03 13.81 14.14
C GLU A 43 -14.42 14.09 12.67
N ARG A 44 -13.98 15.22 12.12
CA ARG A 44 -14.14 15.52 10.70
C ARG A 44 -13.31 14.57 9.83
N LYS A 45 -12.08 14.29 10.28
CA LYS A 45 -11.12 13.42 9.57
C LYS A 45 -11.63 11.99 9.42
N ILE A 46 -12.24 11.39 10.44
CA ILE A 46 -12.80 10.03 10.37
C ILE A 46 -14.14 9.97 9.65
N THR A 47 -14.87 11.09 9.59
CA THR A 47 -16.18 11.13 8.93
C THR A 47 -16.07 10.94 7.43
N TRP A 48 -15.14 11.63 6.76
CA TRP A 48 -14.97 11.53 5.31
C TRP A 48 -14.63 10.12 4.83
N PRO A 49 -13.59 9.43 5.35
CA PRO A 49 -13.34 8.05 4.95
C PRO A 49 -14.48 7.11 5.36
N GLY A 50 -15.15 7.35 6.50
CA GLY A 50 -16.31 6.57 6.90
C GLY A 50 -17.43 6.60 5.85
N GLU A 51 -17.75 7.77 5.30
CA GLU A 51 -18.72 7.93 4.21
C GLU A 51 -18.26 7.22 2.93
N ARG A 52 -16.96 7.32 2.58
CA ARG A 52 -16.41 6.62 1.41
C ARG A 52 -16.47 5.11 1.59
N PHE A 53 -16.09 4.59 2.77
CA PHE A 53 -16.16 3.15 3.07
C PHE A 53 -17.59 2.61 2.98
N ARG A 54 -18.58 3.39 3.46
CA ARG A 54 -20.01 3.06 3.30
C ARG A 54 -20.40 3.00 1.83
N ALA A 55 -20.01 3.99 1.04
CA ALA A 55 -20.35 4.05 -0.39
C ALA A 55 -19.69 2.92 -1.19
N LEU A 56 -18.43 2.58 -0.89
CA LEU A 56 -17.71 1.48 -1.52
C LEU A 56 -18.31 0.11 -1.16
N ASN A 57 -18.83 -0.05 0.03
CA ASN A 57 -19.43 -1.31 0.53
C ASN A 57 -18.60 -2.55 0.22
N ALA A 58 -17.27 -2.44 0.34
CA ALA A 58 -16.33 -3.47 -0.06
C ALA A 58 -16.33 -4.67 0.88
N ASP A 59 -16.12 -5.88 0.33
CA ASP A 59 -15.86 -7.09 1.11
C ASP A 59 -14.41 -7.10 1.65
N VAL A 60 -13.50 -6.50 0.87
CA VAL A 60 -12.10 -6.27 1.24
C VAL A 60 -11.78 -4.81 0.97
N LEU A 61 -11.38 -4.10 2.00
CA LEU A 61 -10.98 -2.70 1.97
C LEU A 61 -9.51 -2.58 2.38
N ALA A 62 -8.67 -2.15 1.47
CA ALA A 62 -7.29 -1.79 1.76
C ALA A 62 -7.14 -0.27 1.90
N VAL A 63 -6.36 0.17 2.86
CA VAL A 63 -6.15 1.59 3.12
C VAL A 63 -4.67 1.93 3.21
N GLN A 64 -4.32 3.15 2.85
CA GLN A 64 -2.96 3.68 2.92
C GLN A 64 -2.96 4.96 3.78
N GLU A 65 -1.80 5.29 4.33
CA GLU A 65 -1.57 6.46 5.21
C GLU A 65 -2.31 6.38 6.55
N VAL A 66 -2.34 5.20 7.14
CA VAL A 66 -2.84 4.99 8.50
C VAL A 66 -1.67 5.10 9.49
N TRP A 67 -1.78 6.00 10.45
CA TRP A 67 -0.82 6.18 11.53
C TRP A 67 -1.21 5.42 12.80
N ASP A 68 -2.50 5.31 13.07
CA ASP A 68 -3.05 4.67 14.26
C ASP A 68 -4.17 3.70 13.89
N ASP A 69 -4.08 2.48 14.39
CA ASP A 69 -5.11 1.44 14.22
C ASP A 69 -6.47 1.91 14.79
N ALA A 70 -6.46 2.61 15.93
CA ALA A 70 -7.67 3.14 16.54
C ALA A 70 -8.37 4.19 15.64
N ALA A 71 -7.59 5.02 14.93
CA ALA A 71 -8.16 5.99 14.00
C ALA A 71 -8.84 5.29 12.81
N PHE A 72 -8.25 4.21 12.28
CA PHE A 72 -8.87 3.41 11.22
C PHE A 72 -10.16 2.74 11.70
N LYS A 73 -10.13 2.13 12.88
CA LYS A 73 -11.34 1.54 13.52
C LYS A 73 -12.42 2.61 13.76
N GLY A 74 -12.03 3.83 14.14
CA GLY A 74 -12.94 4.97 14.25
C GLY A 74 -13.63 5.31 12.94
N ALA A 75 -12.88 5.37 11.84
CA ALA A 75 -13.43 5.61 10.50
C ALA A 75 -14.36 4.47 10.04
N LEU A 76 -14.01 3.21 10.31
CA LEU A 76 -14.88 2.07 10.05
C LEU A 76 -16.17 2.15 10.87
N GLY A 77 -16.09 2.54 12.15
CA GLY A 77 -17.28 2.78 12.99
C GLY A 77 -18.21 3.86 12.41
N ARG A 78 -17.65 4.96 11.88
CA ARG A 78 -18.43 6.01 11.19
C ARG A 78 -19.09 5.54 9.90
N SER A 79 -18.51 4.54 9.24
CA SER A 79 -19.11 3.95 8.04
C SER A 79 -20.41 3.17 8.35
N GLY A 80 -20.55 2.66 9.55
CA GLY A 80 -21.59 1.71 9.93
C GLY A 80 -21.44 0.31 9.30
N MET A 81 -20.33 0.08 8.59
CA MET A 81 -20.02 -1.21 7.98
C MET A 81 -19.38 -2.14 9.02
N ARG A 82 -19.73 -3.42 8.95
CA ARG A 82 -19.11 -4.44 9.79
C ARG A 82 -18.04 -5.18 9.00
N TYR A 83 -16.85 -5.26 9.58
CA TYR A 83 -15.75 -6.08 9.11
C TYR A 83 -15.35 -7.05 10.23
N ASP A 84 -15.17 -8.31 9.87
CA ASP A 84 -14.85 -9.36 10.83
C ASP A 84 -13.37 -9.36 11.21
N PHE A 85 -12.55 -8.72 10.37
CA PHE A 85 -11.13 -8.58 10.61
C PHE A 85 -10.64 -7.19 10.18
N VAL A 86 -9.76 -6.61 11.01
CA VAL A 86 -9.08 -5.32 10.75
C VAL A 86 -7.64 -5.45 11.22
N ALA A 87 -6.69 -5.07 10.38
CA ALA A 87 -5.27 -5.03 10.73
C ALA A 87 -4.57 -3.81 10.13
N VAL A 88 -3.69 -3.20 10.91
CA VAL A 88 -2.73 -2.17 10.49
C VAL A 88 -1.37 -2.53 11.13
N PRO A 89 -0.61 -3.48 10.56
CA PRO A 89 0.61 -3.97 11.18
C PRO A 89 1.62 -2.86 11.45
N GLY A 90 2.13 -2.79 12.68
CA GLY A 90 3.07 -1.78 13.14
C GLY A 90 2.44 -0.45 13.57
N ALA A 91 1.10 -0.35 13.58
CA ALA A 91 0.36 0.78 14.15
C ALA A 91 -0.42 0.39 15.44
N GLU A 92 -0.20 -0.83 15.92
CA GLU A 92 -0.90 -1.40 17.08
C GLU A 92 -0.48 -0.74 18.41
N ASN A 93 0.74 -0.28 18.48
CA ASN A 93 1.22 0.47 19.63
C ASN A 93 0.83 1.94 19.43
N ASN A 94 -0.23 2.34 20.12
CA ASN A 94 -0.63 3.73 20.33
C ASN A 94 0.43 4.46 21.19
N ASP A 95 1.69 4.41 20.80
CA ASP A 95 2.74 5.15 21.46
C ASP A 95 2.54 6.62 21.11
N THR A 96 1.69 7.27 21.92
CA THR A 96 1.49 8.73 21.94
C THR A 96 2.73 9.45 22.47
N GLN A 97 3.86 8.73 22.61
CA GLN A 97 5.08 9.33 23.07
C GLN A 97 5.60 10.31 22.05
N GLN A 98 5.70 11.52 22.50
CA GLN A 98 6.28 12.66 21.83
C GLN A 98 7.53 12.28 21.04
N GLY A 99 7.52 12.57 19.74
CA GLY A 99 8.69 12.45 18.89
C GLY A 99 8.85 11.10 18.18
N ALA A 100 7.89 10.20 18.23
CA ALA A 100 7.95 9.00 17.40
C ALA A 100 7.81 9.38 15.93
N GLN A 101 8.93 9.56 15.27
CA GLN A 101 9.05 9.63 13.81
C GLN A 101 8.67 8.26 13.25
N GLY A 102 7.39 8.03 13.03
CA GLY A 102 6.88 6.86 12.35
C GLY A 102 6.69 7.12 10.88
N THR A 103 6.41 6.09 10.14
CA THR A 103 5.86 6.17 8.78
C THR A 103 4.41 5.70 8.81
N PRO A 104 3.52 6.30 8.00
CA PRO A 104 2.17 5.79 7.89
C PRO A 104 2.19 4.37 7.33
N ARG A 105 1.22 3.56 7.72
CA ARG A 105 1.11 2.14 7.38
C ARG A 105 0.04 1.89 6.34
N VAL A 106 0.07 0.71 5.77
CA VAL A 106 -1.06 0.15 5.05
C VAL A 106 -1.93 -0.64 6.02
N GLY A 107 -3.24 -0.65 5.78
CA GLY A 107 -4.20 -1.39 6.57
C GLY A 107 -5.17 -2.17 5.70
N LEU A 108 -5.83 -3.14 6.29
CA LEU A 108 -6.84 -3.97 5.63
C LEU A 108 -7.99 -4.24 6.58
N ALA A 109 -9.21 -4.11 6.06
CA ALA A 109 -10.43 -4.59 6.71
C ALA A 109 -11.17 -5.54 5.77
N THR A 110 -11.71 -6.65 6.29
CA THR A 110 -12.43 -7.63 5.47
C THR A 110 -13.55 -8.32 6.21
N ARG A 111 -14.59 -8.70 5.45
CA ARG A 111 -15.70 -9.56 5.89
C ARG A 111 -15.43 -11.04 5.63
N LEU A 112 -14.33 -11.34 4.93
CA LEU A 112 -13.95 -12.72 4.63
C LEU A 112 -13.17 -13.32 5.80
N LYS A 113 -13.22 -14.63 5.93
CA LYS A 113 -12.40 -15.34 6.91
C LYS A 113 -10.93 -15.17 6.56
N VAL A 114 -10.14 -14.66 7.48
CA VAL A 114 -8.70 -14.52 7.35
C VAL A 114 -8.03 -15.81 7.80
N GLU A 115 -7.13 -16.33 6.97
CA GLU A 115 -6.32 -17.51 7.26
C GLU A 115 -4.90 -17.13 7.70
N ALA A 116 -4.34 -16.10 7.06
CA ALA A 116 -3.02 -15.56 7.41
C ALA A 116 -2.93 -14.09 7.06
N VAL A 117 -2.08 -13.37 7.80
CA VAL A 117 -1.67 -11.99 7.49
C VAL A 117 -0.17 -11.89 7.71
N GLN A 118 0.52 -11.31 6.74
CA GLN A 118 1.97 -11.11 6.81
C GLN A 118 2.35 -9.74 6.27
N SER A 119 3.24 -9.04 6.97
CA SER A 119 3.84 -7.79 6.53
C SER A 119 5.30 -8.01 6.15
N PHE A 120 5.74 -7.34 5.07
CA PHE A 120 7.07 -7.51 4.50
C PHE A 120 7.84 -6.20 4.61
N ALA A 121 8.77 -6.12 5.55
CA ALA A 121 9.57 -4.90 5.75
C ALA A 121 10.78 -4.86 4.83
N ASP A 122 11.47 -5.97 4.66
CA ASP A 122 12.73 -6.04 3.93
C ASP A 122 12.53 -6.48 2.48
N PHE A 123 13.42 -6.05 1.61
CA PHE A 123 13.50 -6.55 0.24
C PHE A 123 13.99 -8.01 0.22
N PRO A 124 13.71 -8.77 -0.84
CA PRO A 124 14.28 -10.11 -0.99
C PRO A 124 15.81 -10.09 -0.90
N PRO A 125 16.45 -11.14 -0.34
CA PRO A 125 17.90 -11.21 -0.25
C PRO A 125 18.58 -11.02 -1.61
N GLY A 126 19.63 -10.20 -1.64
CA GLY A 126 20.36 -9.87 -2.87
C GLY A 126 19.78 -8.71 -3.69
N PHE A 127 18.62 -8.18 -3.30
CA PHE A 127 17.97 -7.06 -3.99
C PHE A 127 18.10 -5.75 -3.18
N GLN A 128 19.28 -5.21 -3.12
CA GLN A 128 19.56 -3.88 -2.61
C GLN A 128 19.90 -2.92 -3.76
N VAL A 129 19.55 -1.65 -3.60
CA VAL A 129 19.80 -0.62 -4.60
C VAL A 129 20.50 0.56 -3.96
N ASP A 130 21.60 1.02 -4.57
CA ASP A 130 22.29 2.22 -4.11
C ASP A 130 21.54 3.48 -4.50
N VAL A 131 21.26 4.33 -3.52
CA VAL A 131 20.61 5.63 -3.69
C VAL A 131 21.65 6.73 -3.46
N PRO A 132 21.87 7.64 -4.42
CA PRO A 132 22.93 8.66 -4.34
C PRO A 132 22.87 9.49 -3.05
N GLY A 133 23.94 9.41 -2.24
CA GLY A 133 24.07 10.12 -0.97
C GLY A 133 23.30 9.52 0.22
N ILE A 134 22.47 8.49 0.00
CA ILE A 134 21.75 7.78 1.06
C ILE A 134 22.41 6.43 1.36
N GLY A 135 22.99 5.78 0.33
CA GLY A 135 23.53 4.43 0.43
C GLY A 135 22.51 3.36 0.07
N GLN A 136 22.66 2.18 0.66
CA GLN A 136 21.85 1.00 0.30
C GLN A 136 20.40 1.11 0.77
N HIS A 137 19.47 1.00 -0.16
CA HIS A 137 18.03 0.89 0.08
C HIS A 137 17.64 -0.59 0.02
N THR A 138 17.24 -1.15 1.15
CA THR A 138 17.02 -2.59 1.35
C THR A 138 15.64 -2.91 1.91
N ARG A 139 14.81 -1.88 2.15
CA ARG A 139 13.55 -2.01 2.86
C ARG A 139 12.47 -1.13 2.24
N PHE A 140 11.23 -1.56 2.36
CA PHE A 140 10.08 -0.70 2.10
C PHE A 140 9.99 0.42 3.14
N GLU A 141 9.77 1.65 2.71
CA GLU A 141 9.44 2.74 3.66
C GLU A 141 8.12 2.42 4.40
N ARG A 142 7.21 1.78 3.71
CA ARG A 142 5.92 1.32 4.22
C ARG A 142 5.73 -0.14 3.87
N PRO A 143 5.93 -1.05 4.85
CA PRO A 143 5.84 -2.48 4.59
C PRO A 143 4.51 -2.88 3.94
N PRO A 144 4.52 -3.54 2.78
CA PRO A 144 3.30 -4.10 2.19
C PRO A 144 2.73 -5.21 3.06
N LEU A 145 1.42 -5.43 2.90
CA LEU A 145 0.64 -6.39 3.67
C LEU A 145 0.03 -7.42 2.71
N VAL A 146 0.21 -8.70 3.00
CA VAL A 146 -0.47 -9.80 2.33
C VAL A 146 -1.46 -10.44 3.30
N ALA A 147 -2.71 -10.55 2.88
CA ALA A 147 -3.74 -11.31 3.57
C ALA A 147 -4.17 -12.50 2.74
N THR A 148 -4.16 -13.70 3.32
CA THR A 148 -4.73 -14.90 2.73
C THR A 148 -6.14 -15.06 3.26
N LEU A 149 -7.12 -15.01 2.38
CA LEU A 149 -8.54 -14.97 2.70
C LEU A 149 -9.25 -16.22 2.18
N ARG A 150 -10.23 -16.69 2.94
CA ARG A 150 -11.13 -17.76 2.52
C ARG A 150 -12.44 -17.17 2.00
N MET A 151 -12.72 -17.40 0.73
CA MET A 151 -13.98 -17.00 0.10
C MET A 151 -15.13 -17.93 0.51
N LYS A 152 -16.39 -17.47 0.34
CA LYS A 152 -17.60 -18.20 0.76
C LYS A 152 -17.70 -19.61 0.18
N HIS A 153 -17.12 -19.84 -0.99
CA HIS A 153 -17.13 -21.17 -1.65
C HIS A 153 -15.89 -22.02 -1.34
N GLY A 154 -15.13 -21.66 -0.31
CA GLY A 154 -13.98 -22.43 0.14
C GLY A 154 -12.68 -22.17 -0.65
N GLN A 155 -12.72 -21.36 -1.69
CA GLN A 155 -11.51 -20.96 -2.42
C GLN A 155 -10.68 -19.97 -1.60
N THR A 156 -9.37 -20.07 -1.75
CA THR A 156 -8.42 -19.12 -1.16
C THR A 156 -8.19 -17.96 -2.13
N LEU A 157 -8.00 -16.75 -1.59
CA LEU A 157 -7.62 -15.54 -2.31
C LEU A 157 -6.49 -14.86 -1.55
N ASN A 158 -5.42 -14.50 -2.24
CA ASN A 158 -4.42 -13.60 -1.69
C ASN A 158 -4.73 -12.15 -2.06
N VAL A 159 -4.64 -11.26 -1.08
CA VAL A 159 -4.77 -9.81 -1.26
C VAL A 159 -3.49 -9.17 -0.78
N LEU A 160 -2.80 -8.46 -1.67
CA LEU A 160 -1.59 -7.71 -1.38
C LEU A 160 -1.92 -6.21 -1.46
N THR A 161 -1.67 -5.47 -0.38
CA THR A 161 -1.77 -4.01 -0.39
C THR A 161 -0.42 -3.36 -0.14
N ALA A 162 -0.12 -2.32 -0.90
CA ALA A 162 1.14 -1.60 -0.83
C ALA A 162 0.94 -0.07 -0.91
N HIS A 163 1.93 0.65 -0.40
CA HIS A 163 2.03 2.09 -0.57
C HIS A 163 3.50 2.43 -0.85
N LEU A 164 3.84 2.64 -2.12
CA LEU A 164 5.21 2.86 -2.55
C LEU A 164 5.69 4.30 -2.28
N LYS A 165 6.99 4.50 -2.37
CA LYS A 165 7.65 5.79 -2.19
C LYS A 165 7.01 6.88 -3.05
N SER A 166 6.64 7.98 -2.42
CA SER A 166 6.03 9.13 -3.10
C SER A 166 7.01 9.81 -4.07
N LYS A 167 6.46 10.64 -4.99
CA LYS A 167 7.26 11.46 -5.92
C LYS A 167 7.93 12.67 -5.25
N ARG A 168 7.65 12.91 -3.96
CA ARG A 168 8.28 14.03 -3.22
C ARG A 168 9.79 13.88 -3.23
N PRO A 169 10.56 14.94 -3.57
CA PRO A 169 12.02 14.89 -3.58
C PRO A 169 12.59 14.43 -2.24
N LYS A 170 13.50 13.47 -2.27
CA LYS A 170 14.21 12.96 -1.10
C LYS A 170 15.50 13.75 -0.90
N PHE A 171 15.43 14.81 -0.10
CA PHE A 171 16.60 15.59 0.32
C PHE A 171 17.38 14.82 1.39
N LEU A 172 18.69 15.08 1.44
CA LEU A 172 19.54 14.56 2.49
C LEU A 172 19.30 15.31 3.81
N GLN A 173 19.45 14.57 4.89
CA GLN A 173 19.31 15.07 6.26
C GLN A 173 20.52 14.56 7.07
N ASP A 174 20.89 15.29 8.10
CA ASP A 174 21.85 14.83 9.09
C ASP A 174 21.24 13.82 10.07
N ALA A 175 22.02 13.39 11.04
CA ALA A 175 21.56 12.44 12.08
C ALA A 175 20.45 13.01 12.98
N LEU A 176 20.23 14.33 12.99
CA LEU A 176 19.19 15.01 13.73
C LEU A 176 17.95 15.29 12.87
N GLY A 177 17.93 14.81 11.61
CA GLY A 177 16.85 15.05 10.67
C GLY A 177 16.85 16.41 10.00
N GLN A 178 17.88 17.26 10.25
CA GLN A 178 17.95 18.58 9.67
C GLN A 178 18.41 18.52 8.20
N PRO A 179 17.82 19.35 7.32
CA PRO A 179 18.23 19.40 5.92
C PRO A 179 19.70 19.78 5.78
N THR A 180 20.44 19.00 4.99
CA THR A 180 21.86 19.29 4.65
C THR A 180 22.03 19.79 3.22
N GLU A 181 20.94 19.87 2.46
CA GLU A 181 20.93 20.33 1.07
C GLU A 181 20.07 21.57 0.90
N ASP A 182 20.49 22.44 -0.03
CA ASP A 182 19.70 23.62 -0.43
C ASP A 182 18.48 23.17 -1.26
N ARG A 183 17.31 23.35 -0.70
CA ARG A 183 16.03 22.97 -1.32
C ARG A 183 15.58 23.92 -2.44
N ASP A 184 16.22 25.09 -2.54
CA ASP A 184 15.94 26.08 -3.59
C ASP A 184 16.86 25.92 -4.80
N ASP A 185 17.99 25.20 -4.68
CA ASP A 185 18.85 24.84 -5.79
C ASP A 185 18.16 23.81 -6.71
N ARG A 186 17.90 24.21 -7.95
CA ARG A 186 17.23 23.38 -8.95
C ARG A 186 17.96 22.09 -9.28
N LYS A 187 19.27 22.05 -9.19
CA LYS A 187 20.08 20.82 -9.40
C LYS A 187 19.94 19.87 -8.22
N VAL A 188 19.90 20.40 -7.01
CA VAL A 188 19.65 19.63 -5.80
C VAL A 188 18.24 19.04 -5.83
N VAL A 189 17.23 19.83 -6.21
CA VAL A 189 15.84 19.34 -6.38
C VAL A 189 15.78 18.20 -7.41
N ALA A 190 16.48 18.33 -8.55
CA ALA A 190 16.52 17.28 -9.57
C ALA A 190 17.17 15.99 -9.02
N LEU A 191 18.28 16.09 -8.29
CA LEU A 191 18.93 14.93 -7.66
C LEU A 191 18.05 14.30 -6.57
N ALA A 192 17.39 15.09 -5.74
CA ALA A 192 16.47 14.62 -4.73
C ALA A 192 15.24 13.90 -5.35
N SER A 193 14.78 14.39 -6.51
CA SER A 193 13.71 13.74 -7.28
C SER A 193 14.16 12.39 -7.86
N LEU A 194 15.40 12.32 -8.36
CA LEU A 194 15.99 11.06 -8.85
C LEU A 194 16.12 10.04 -7.71
N ARG A 195 16.53 10.45 -6.51
CA ARG A 195 16.55 9.56 -5.34
C ARG A 195 15.18 8.93 -5.06
N SER A 196 14.12 9.74 -5.07
CA SER A 196 12.76 9.24 -4.88
C SER A 196 12.32 8.27 -5.97
N LEU A 197 12.72 8.52 -7.22
CA LEU A 197 12.46 7.61 -8.34
C LEU A 197 13.18 6.27 -8.15
N ILE A 198 14.47 6.30 -7.79
CA ILE A 198 15.27 5.08 -7.55
C ILE A 198 14.66 4.27 -6.39
N MET A 199 14.29 4.91 -5.29
CA MET A 199 13.67 4.24 -4.14
C MET A 199 12.33 3.61 -4.55
N ARG A 200 11.46 4.33 -5.25
CA ARG A 200 10.18 3.79 -5.72
C ARG A 200 10.37 2.63 -6.70
N GLY A 201 11.34 2.72 -7.61
CA GLY A 201 11.69 1.64 -8.53
C GLY A 201 12.19 0.39 -7.80
N ALA A 202 13.00 0.56 -6.76
CA ALA A 202 13.46 -0.53 -5.91
C ALA A 202 12.31 -1.19 -5.14
N GLU A 203 11.39 -0.41 -4.56
CA GLU A 203 10.19 -0.92 -3.91
C GLU A 203 9.26 -1.63 -4.90
N ALA A 204 9.11 -1.11 -6.13
CA ALA A 204 8.32 -1.77 -7.18
C ALA A 204 8.93 -3.12 -7.59
N MET A 205 10.25 -3.21 -7.72
CA MET A 205 10.95 -4.47 -7.97
C MET A 205 10.77 -5.47 -6.83
N ALA A 206 10.93 -5.02 -5.58
CA ALA A 206 10.73 -5.88 -4.42
C ALA A 206 9.28 -6.38 -4.32
N LEU A 207 8.30 -5.51 -4.62
CA LEU A 207 6.90 -5.88 -4.70
C LEU A 207 6.64 -6.90 -5.82
N ARG A 208 7.31 -6.75 -6.98
CA ARG A 208 7.26 -7.73 -8.08
C ARG A 208 7.74 -9.10 -7.64
N CYS A 209 8.82 -9.18 -6.85
CA CYS A 209 9.30 -10.46 -6.30
C CYS A 209 8.22 -11.11 -5.42
N LEU A 210 7.56 -10.36 -4.54
CA LEU A 210 6.45 -10.87 -3.73
C LEU A 210 5.29 -11.39 -4.60
N VAL A 211 4.95 -10.68 -5.67
CA VAL A 211 3.92 -11.14 -6.64
C VAL A 211 4.30 -12.46 -7.28
N ILE A 212 5.57 -12.61 -7.71
CA ILE A 212 6.09 -13.84 -8.27
C ILE A 212 5.96 -14.98 -7.26
N ASP A 213 6.41 -14.78 -6.03
CA ASP A 213 6.37 -15.81 -4.99
C ASP A 213 4.93 -16.25 -4.66
N LEU A 214 3.97 -15.31 -4.69
CA LEU A 214 2.55 -15.57 -4.42
C LEU A 214 1.83 -16.29 -5.57
N LEU A 215 2.32 -16.14 -6.81
CA LEU A 215 1.70 -16.72 -8.01
C LEU A 215 2.44 -17.97 -8.52
N HIS A 216 3.73 -18.12 -8.19
CA HIS A 216 4.54 -19.19 -8.74
C HIS A 216 4.05 -20.58 -8.30
N ARG A 217 3.75 -21.44 -9.28
CA ARG A 217 3.29 -22.82 -9.08
C ARG A 217 2.04 -22.96 -8.18
N THR A 218 1.18 -21.97 -8.17
CA THR A 218 -0.11 -22.03 -7.47
C THR A 218 -1.25 -21.61 -8.38
N SER A 219 -2.47 -22.05 -8.05
CA SER A 219 -3.71 -21.59 -8.67
C SER A 219 -4.48 -20.62 -7.77
N VAL A 220 -3.87 -20.17 -6.67
CA VAL A 220 -4.50 -19.20 -5.78
C VAL A 220 -4.50 -17.82 -6.46
N PRO A 221 -5.66 -17.21 -6.70
CA PRO A 221 -5.72 -15.88 -7.29
C PRO A 221 -5.10 -14.84 -6.35
N LEU A 222 -4.54 -13.80 -6.95
CA LEU A 222 -3.95 -12.66 -6.26
C LEU A 222 -4.61 -11.38 -6.74
N VAL A 223 -5.03 -10.54 -5.80
CA VAL A 223 -5.43 -9.15 -6.03
C VAL A 223 -4.36 -8.24 -5.42
N VAL A 224 -3.81 -7.34 -6.23
CA VAL A 224 -2.83 -6.34 -5.80
C VAL A 224 -3.48 -4.98 -5.88
N LEU A 225 -3.46 -4.23 -4.78
CA LEU A 225 -4.08 -2.91 -4.68
C LEU A 225 -3.30 -2.00 -3.73
N GLY A 226 -3.50 -0.70 -3.86
CA GLY A 226 -2.81 0.27 -3.02
C GLY A 226 -2.55 1.59 -3.73
N ASP A 227 -1.69 2.39 -3.14
CA ASP A 227 -1.17 3.63 -3.73
C ASP A 227 0.28 3.41 -4.17
N PHE A 228 0.48 3.22 -5.46
CA PHE A 228 1.82 3.00 -6.03
C PHE A 228 2.56 4.31 -6.31
N ASN A 229 1.93 5.46 -6.02
CA ASN A 229 2.47 6.80 -6.26
C ASN A 229 2.93 7.01 -7.72
N ASP A 230 2.25 6.33 -8.63
CA ASP A 230 2.54 6.44 -10.07
C ASP A 230 1.28 6.18 -10.91
N THR A 231 1.37 6.48 -12.22
CA THR A 231 0.30 6.20 -13.18
C THR A 231 0.35 4.75 -13.67
N LEU A 232 -0.73 4.29 -14.28
CA LEU A 232 -0.82 2.93 -14.83
C LEU A 232 0.24 2.67 -15.91
N ASP A 233 0.56 3.68 -16.72
CA ASP A 233 1.53 3.60 -17.81
C ASP A 233 2.98 3.83 -17.38
N SER A 234 3.21 4.06 -16.09
CA SER A 234 4.57 4.30 -15.59
C SER A 234 5.41 3.03 -15.59
N VAL A 235 6.71 3.20 -15.76
CA VAL A 235 7.68 2.08 -15.73
C VAL A 235 7.60 1.29 -14.42
N THR A 236 7.38 1.95 -13.31
CA THR A 236 7.25 1.30 -11.99
C THR A 236 6.01 0.41 -11.92
N THR A 237 4.87 0.86 -12.42
CA THR A 237 3.64 0.06 -12.46
C THR A 237 3.77 -1.10 -13.45
N GLN A 238 4.34 -0.85 -14.64
CA GLN A 238 4.61 -1.90 -15.62
C GLN A 238 5.58 -2.96 -15.10
N LEU A 239 6.59 -2.57 -14.30
CA LEU A 239 7.49 -3.50 -13.63
C LEU A 239 6.73 -4.44 -12.68
N ILE A 240 5.79 -3.91 -11.89
CA ILE A 240 4.97 -4.71 -10.97
C ILE A 240 4.09 -5.69 -11.76
N CYS A 241 3.45 -5.22 -12.82
CA CYS A 241 2.52 -6.02 -13.64
C CYS A 241 3.22 -7.02 -14.56
N ALA A 242 4.46 -6.75 -14.97
CA ALA A 242 5.22 -7.50 -15.97
C ALA A 242 4.47 -7.68 -17.29
N THR A 243 3.93 -6.59 -17.82
CA THR A 243 3.07 -6.63 -19.03
C THR A 243 3.82 -6.72 -20.34
N THR A 244 5.13 -6.42 -20.37
CA THR A 244 5.92 -6.31 -21.63
C THR A 244 6.23 -7.64 -22.28
N ASP A 245 6.39 -8.72 -21.52
CA ASP A 245 6.91 -10.01 -22.03
C ASP A 245 5.84 -11.09 -22.16
N ILE A 246 4.59 -10.83 -21.74
CA ILE A 246 3.52 -11.83 -21.68
C ILE A 246 3.07 -12.35 -23.05
N ALA A 247 3.36 -11.63 -24.13
CA ALA A 247 2.95 -12.04 -25.47
C ALA A 247 3.72 -13.27 -25.97
N TYR A 248 4.97 -13.42 -25.58
CA TYR A 248 5.90 -14.41 -26.14
C TYR A 248 6.42 -15.42 -25.13
N ASP A 249 6.28 -15.16 -23.83
CA ASP A 249 6.73 -16.03 -22.76
C ASP A 249 5.56 -16.58 -21.93
N ARG A 250 5.34 -17.89 -21.99
CA ARG A 250 4.29 -18.56 -21.24
C ARG A 250 4.54 -18.49 -19.72
N THR A 251 5.79 -18.60 -19.29
CA THR A 251 6.14 -18.56 -17.87
C THR A 251 5.97 -17.17 -17.29
N ALA A 252 6.21 -16.13 -18.07
CA ALA A 252 5.94 -14.75 -17.68
C ALA A 252 4.43 -14.52 -17.44
N ARG A 253 3.56 -15.14 -18.26
CA ARG A 253 2.09 -15.03 -18.11
C ARG A 253 1.58 -15.62 -16.81
N ASP A 254 2.17 -16.71 -16.34
CA ASP A 254 1.73 -17.40 -15.12
C ASP A 254 1.91 -16.55 -13.86
N VAL A 255 2.77 -15.53 -13.91
CA VAL A 255 3.05 -14.62 -12.81
C VAL A 255 2.78 -13.14 -13.14
N ALA A 256 2.13 -12.85 -14.27
CA ALA A 256 1.75 -11.51 -14.68
C ALA A 256 0.47 -11.04 -13.97
N LEU A 257 0.33 -9.73 -13.81
CA LEU A 257 -0.89 -9.09 -13.33
C LEU A 257 -1.59 -8.37 -14.49
N PHE A 258 -2.90 -8.34 -14.43
CA PHE A 258 -3.75 -7.59 -15.34
C PHE A 258 -4.31 -6.35 -14.62
N ASN A 259 -4.36 -5.23 -15.33
CA ASN A 259 -4.98 -4.04 -14.82
C ASN A 259 -6.52 -4.20 -14.83
N ALA A 260 -7.16 -3.99 -13.69
CA ALA A 260 -8.62 -4.13 -13.58
C ALA A 260 -9.40 -2.94 -14.18
N TYR A 261 -8.71 -1.91 -14.64
CA TYR A 261 -9.30 -0.72 -15.30
C TYR A 261 -9.23 -0.78 -16.83
N ASP A 262 -8.64 -1.80 -17.42
CA ASP A 262 -8.56 -2.01 -18.88
C ASP A 262 -9.78 -2.71 -19.45
#